data_113e97c483492a3c5b765558a6c19af3
#
_entry.id   113e97c483492a3c5b765558a6c19af3
#
_cell.length_a   1.000
_cell.length_b   1.000
_cell.length_c   1.000
_cell.angle_alpha   90.00
_cell.angle_beta   90.00
_cell.angle_gamma   90.00
#
_symmetry.space_group_name_H-M   'P 1'
#
loop_
_entity.id
_entity.type
_entity.pdbx_description
1 polymer ?
#
loop_
_entity_poly.entity_id
_entity_poly.type
_entity_poly.pdbx_seq_one_letter_code
_entity_poly.pdbx_strand_id
1 'polypeptide(L)'
;MEIRFLGHACFELSDGDTRVLIDPFLTGNPKAAVEASELEPSAILLTHGHADHLGDTVDIAKRANCPVVAIVELANEIGGNGVEQVFDPNIGGTVKFDWGWVKLTPAWHTAVTPSGTPHTPAGLLIGIGGKTIYHLGDTALFSDMKLVAHRGNAIDVALMCIGGHYTMDRLDAVEAAKFIEAGTIIPCHYDTFPPIETDAEAFKSDVESETSSKVQILQPGETHST
;
A
#
# COMPACT_ATOMS: atom_id res chain seq x y z
N MET A 1 6.19 -5.86 -15.28
CA MET A 1 6.09 -5.77 -13.81
C MET A 1 4.76 -6.38 -13.38
N GLU A 2 4.71 -7.07 -12.24
CA GLU A 2 3.50 -7.72 -11.75
C GLU A 2 3.12 -7.16 -10.37
N ILE A 3 1.81 -7.14 -10.09
CA ILE A 3 1.24 -6.72 -8.81
C ILE A 3 0.36 -7.87 -8.33
N ARG A 4 0.76 -8.54 -7.25
CA ARG A 4 0.01 -9.62 -6.64
C ARG A 4 -0.69 -9.12 -5.38
N PHE A 5 -2.00 -9.29 -5.31
CA PHE A 5 -2.79 -8.98 -4.12
C PHE A 5 -2.74 -10.14 -3.14
N LEU A 6 -2.32 -9.88 -1.91
CA LEU A 6 -2.17 -10.92 -0.88
C LEU A 6 -3.27 -10.90 0.19
N GLY A 7 -4.20 -9.95 0.07
CA GLY A 7 -5.35 -9.77 0.97
C GLY A 7 -5.25 -8.49 1.80
N HIS A 8 -6.37 -7.89 2.14
CA HIS A 8 -6.54 -6.63 2.86
C HIS A 8 -5.87 -5.44 2.15
N ALA A 9 -4.72 -5.00 2.62
CA ALA A 9 -3.89 -3.96 1.99
C ALA A 9 -2.49 -4.49 1.60
N CYS A 10 -2.28 -5.81 1.70
CA CYS A 10 -1.00 -6.43 1.42
C CYS A 10 -0.83 -6.71 -0.07
N PHE A 11 0.28 -6.23 -0.63
CA PHE A 11 0.65 -6.45 -2.03
C PHE A 11 2.11 -6.87 -2.17
N GLU A 12 2.39 -7.70 -3.17
CA GLU A 12 3.73 -7.96 -3.66
C GLU A 12 3.88 -7.37 -5.06
N LEU A 13 4.86 -6.46 -5.23
CA LEU A 13 5.25 -5.93 -6.53
C LEU A 13 6.49 -6.68 -7.01
N SER A 14 6.50 -7.15 -8.26
CA SER A 14 7.65 -7.87 -8.79
C SER A 14 8.10 -7.39 -10.16
N ASP A 15 9.42 -7.28 -10.34
CA ASP A 15 10.08 -7.00 -11.61
C ASP A 15 11.40 -7.80 -11.70
N GLY A 16 11.46 -8.76 -12.60
CA GLY A 16 12.55 -9.74 -12.63
C GLY A 16 12.66 -10.49 -11.30
N ASP A 17 13.84 -10.43 -10.66
CA ASP A 17 14.12 -11.08 -9.38
C ASP A 17 13.75 -10.19 -8.17
N THR A 18 13.40 -8.93 -8.41
CA THR A 18 12.99 -8.00 -7.34
C THR A 18 11.59 -8.33 -6.84
N ARG A 19 11.41 -8.37 -5.52
CA ARG A 19 10.14 -8.52 -4.84
C ARG A 19 10.01 -7.44 -3.78
N VAL A 20 9.04 -6.55 -3.92
CA VAL A 20 8.75 -5.49 -2.94
C VAL A 20 7.42 -5.79 -2.28
N LEU A 21 7.45 -6.00 -0.98
CA LEU A 21 6.27 -6.34 -0.18
C LEU A 21 5.73 -5.08 0.50
N ILE A 22 4.41 -4.90 0.48
CA ILE A 22 3.74 -3.74 1.09
C ILE A 22 2.77 -4.25 2.15
N ASP A 23 2.80 -3.64 3.34
CA ASP A 23 1.87 -3.84 4.46
C ASP A 23 1.56 -5.34 4.72
N PRO A 24 2.55 -6.15 5.14
CA PRO A 24 2.43 -7.60 5.18
C PRO A 24 1.61 -8.11 6.37
N PHE A 25 0.33 -7.80 6.40
CA PHE A 25 -0.64 -8.41 7.31
C PHE A 25 -1.10 -9.76 6.76
N LEU A 26 -0.48 -10.83 7.22
CA LEU A 26 -0.73 -12.20 6.77
C LEU A 26 -1.20 -13.09 7.93
N THR A 27 -0.41 -13.16 9.00
CA THR A 27 -0.82 -13.88 10.23
C THR A 27 -2.04 -13.22 10.86
N GLY A 28 -3.12 -14.00 11.00
CA GLY A 28 -4.39 -13.50 11.54
C GLY A 28 -5.29 -12.78 10.52
N ASN A 29 -4.86 -12.62 9.27
CA ASN A 29 -5.69 -12.08 8.20
C ASN A 29 -6.57 -13.19 7.60
N PRO A 30 -7.92 -13.10 7.72
CA PRO A 30 -8.82 -14.14 7.20
C PRO A 30 -8.84 -14.24 5.67
N LYS A 31 -8.24 -13.26 4.99
CA LYS A 31 -8.13 -13.18 3.52
C LYS A 31 -6.70 -13.38 3.02
N ALA A 32 -5.74 -13.74 3.89
CA ALA A 32 -4.37 -13.96 3.45
C ALA A 32 -4.29 -15.06 2.39
N ALA A 33 -3.59 -14.78 1.28
CA ALA A 33 -3.42 -15.71 0.17
C ALA A 33 -2.23 -16.66 0.37
N VAL A 34 -1.30 -16.31 1.28
CA VAL A 34 -0.06 -17.04 1.54
C VAL A 34 0.30 -16.94 3.03
N GLU A 35 1.17 -17.82 3.49
CA GLU A 35 1.77 -17.70 4.81
C GLU A 35 2.97 -16.74 4.77
N ALA A 36 3.20 -16.00 5.85
CA ALA A 36 4.35 -15.07 5.96
C ALA A 36 5.70 -15.77 5.73
N SER A 37 5.80 -17.06 6.09
CA SER A 37 7.01 -17.87 5.91
C SER A 37 7.36 -18.19 4.46
N GLU A 38 6.43 -18.00 3.53
CA GLU A 38 6.63 -18.28 2.10
C GLU A 38 7.27 -17.10 1.33
N LEU A 39 7.31 -15.90 1.94
CA LEU A 39 7.73 -14.67 1.28
C LEU A 39 9.21 -14.35 1.58
N GLU A 40 9.98 -14.06 0.52
CA GLU A 40 11.40 -13.65 0.58
C GLU A 40 11.56 -12.32 -0.19
N PRO A 41 11.09 -11.18 0.38
CA PRO A 41 11.13 -9.90 -0.31
C PRO A 41 12.54 -9.30 -0.37
N SER A 42 12.79 -8.50 -1.41
CA SER A 42 13.97 -7.65 -1.56
C SER A 42 13.87 -6.37 -0.70
N ALA A 43 12.64 -5.95 -0.36
CA ALA A 43 12.34 -4.82 0.51
C ALA A 43 10.90 -4.92 1.03
N ILE A 44 10.65 -4.33 2.20
CA ILE A 44 9.30 -4.13 2.75
C ILE A 44 9.01 -2.64 2.86
N LEU A 45 7.84 -2.22 2.43
CA LEU A 45 7.36 -0.85 2.53
C LEU A 45 6.12 -0.81 3.42
N LEU A 46 6.08 0.14 4.36
CA LEU A 46 4.94 0.30 5.24
C LEU A 46 4.27 1.65 5.04
N THR A 47 2.95 1.63 4.91
CA THR A 47 2.12 2.84 4.92
C THR A 47 2.00 3.39 6.33
N HIS A 48 1.75 2.53 7.30
CA HIS A 48 1.64 2.87 8.72
C HIS A 48 1.72 1.61 9.60
N GLY A 49 1.65 1.78 10.91
CA GLY A 49 1.91 0.72 11.88
C GLY A 49 0.68 0.20 12.64
N HIS A 50 -0.54 0.34 12.11
CA HIS A 50 -1.66 -0.43 12.64
C HIS A 50 -1.41 -1.93 12.47
N ALA A 51 -1.99 -2.76 13.34
CA ALA A 51 -1.73 -4.20 13.37
C ALA A 51 -2.01 -4.90 12.03
N ASP A 52 -3.03 -4.43 11.30
CA ASP A 52 -3.48 -4.93 10.01
C ASP A 52 -2.66 -4.39 8.80
N HIS A 53 -1.56 -3.68 9.07
CA HIS A 53 -0.56 -3.24 8.07
C HIS A 53 0.85 -3.63 8.49
N LEU A 54 1.27 -3.32 9.74
CA LEU A 54 2.57 -3.72 10.28
C LEU A 54 2.76 -5.24 10.21
N GLY A 55 1.72 -5.99 10.60
CA GLY A 55 1.64 -7.45 10.48
C GLY A 55 2.93 -8.18 10.79
N ASP A 56 3.38 -8.99 9.85
CA ASP A 56 4.55 -9.87 9.97
C ASP A 56 5.88 -9.20 9.55
N THR A 57 5.90 -7.85 9.40
CA THR A 57 7.05 -7.09 8.87
C THR A 57 8.37 -7.45 9.54
N VAL A 58 8.41 -7.44 10.88
CA VAL A 58 9.66 -7.66 11.63
C VAL A 58 10.22 -9.06 11.39
N ASP A 59 9.36 -10.07 11.43
CA ASP A 59 9.76 -11.47 11.27
C ASP A 59 10.21 -11.75 9.83
N ILE A 60 9.48 -11.24 8.83
CA ILE A 60 9.86 -11.38 7.42
C ILE A 60 11.17 -10.64 7.14
N ALA A 61 11.33 -9.39 7.58
CA ALA A 61 12.53 -8.58 7.34
C ALA A 61 13.79 -9.22 7.93
N LYS A 62 13.71 -9.76 9.15
CA LYS A 62 14.82 -10.47 9.79
C LYS A 62 15.19 -11.76 9.03
N ARG A 63 14.21 -12.55 8.63
CA ARG A 63 14.43 -13.81 7.92
C ARG A 63 15.02 -13.56 6.54
N ALA A 64 14.46 -12.64 5.75
CA ALA A 64 14.90 -12.30 4.42
C ALA A 64 16.16 -11.39 4.43
N ASN A 65 16.55 -10.87 5.58
CA ASN A 65 17.62 -9.86 5.73
C ASN A 65 17.44 -8.67 4.76
N CYS A 66 16.18 -8.20 4.62
CA CYS A 66 15.82 -7.15 3.68
C CYS A 66 15.53 -5.81 4.39
N PRO A 67 15.70 -4.67 3.69
CA PRO A 67 15.39 -3.36 4.22
C PRO A 67 13.88 -3.16 4.41
N VAL A 68 13.54 -2.35 5.43
CA VAL A 68 12.19 -1.84 5.66
C VAL A 68 12.19 -0.32 5.50
N VAL A 69 11.23 0.20 4.74
CA VAL A 69 10.98 1.65 4.61
C VAL A 69 9.69 1.98 5.35
N ALA A 70 9.76 2.91 6.28
CA ALA A 70 8.62 3.42 7.03
C ALA A 70 8.84 4.87 7.43
N ILE A 71 7.80 5.57 7.87
CA ILE A 71 7.97 6.90 8.47
C ILE A 71 8.84 6.82 9.73
N VAL A 72 9.56 7.87 10.04
CA VAL A 72 10.67 7.90 11.00
C VAL A 72 10.36 7.24 12.35
N GLU A 73 9.21 7.51 12.97
CA GLU A 73 8.86 6.95 14.29
C GLU A 73 8.64 5.43 14.21
N LEU A 74 7.97 4.98 13.15
CA LEU A 74 7.72 3.56 12.90
C LEU A 74 9.00 2.82 12.53
N ALA A 75 9.84 3.42 11.68
CA ALA A 75 11.15 2.87 11.31
C ALA A 75 12.06 2.67 12.55
N ASN A 76 12.06 3.64 13.47
CA ASN A 76 12.81 3.53 14.72
C ASN A 76 12.32 2.37 15.59
N GLU A 77 11.00 2.16 15.68
CA GLU A 77 10.45 1.01 16.42
C GLU A 77 10.84 -0.32 15.77
N ILE A 78 10.74 -0.41 14.44
CA ILE A 78 11.11 -1.61 13.67
C ILE A 78 12.60 -1.93 13.86
N GLY A 79 13.47 -0.92 13.78
CA GLY A 79 14.90 -1.06 14.07
C GLY A 79 15.16 -1.50 15.52
N GLY A 80 14.42 -0.92 16.47
CA GLY A 80 14.46 -1.31 17.89
C GLY A 80 14.04 -2.78 18.13
N ASN A 81 13.22 -3.34 17.25
CA ASN A 81 12.82 -4.75 17.24
C ASN A 81 13.81 -5.66 16.52
N GLY A 82 15.00 -5.14 16.11
CA GLY A 82 16.12 -5.89 15.60
C GLY A 82 16.14 -6.12 14.09
N VAL A 83 15.43 -5.30 13.32
CA VAL A 83 15.63 -5.21 11.87
C VAL A 83 16.86 -4.34 11.60
N GLU A 84 17.88 -4.89 10.94
CA GLU A 84 19.18 -4.22 10.77
C GLU A 84 19.15 -3.08 9.74
N GLN A 85 18.34 -3.22 8.69
CA GLN A 85 18.26 -2.29 7.58
C GLN A 85 16.90 -1.56 7.62
N VAL A 86 16.87 -0.35 8.15
CA VAL A 86 15.68 0.50 8.14
C VAL A 86 15.98 1.83 7.47
N PHE A 87 15.04 2.32 6.67
CA PHE A 87 15.05 3.64 6.07
C PHE A 87 13.88 4.43 6.65
N ASP A 88 14.15 5.63 7.10
CA ASP A 88 13.28 6.46 7.93
C ASP A 88 12.89 7.81 7.28
N PRO A 89 12.44 7.83 6.01
CA PRO A 89 11.99 9.08 5.40
C PRO A 89 10.79 9.65 6.14
N ASN A 90 10.61 10.97 6.06
CA ASN A 90 9.36 11.63 6.45
C ASN A 90 8.48 11.88 5.22
N ILE A 91 7.24 12.37 5.41
CA ILE A 91 6.33 12.74 4.31
C ILE A 91 7.05 13.66 3.31
N GLY A 92 6.99 13.30 2.04
CA GLY A 92 7.69 13.99 0.94
C GLY A 92 9.12 13.51 0.71
N GLY A 93 9.70 12.74 1.63
CA GLY A 93 11.03 12.13 1.50
C GLY A 93 11.03 10.96 0.51
N THR A 94 12.17 10.76 -0.16
CA THR A 94 12.35 9.70 -1.15
C THR A 94 13.58 8.85 -0.79
N VAL A 95 13.40 7.53 -0.77
CA VAL A 95 14.48 6.54 -0.68
C VAL A 95 14.70 5.93 -2.06
N LYS A 96 15.97 5.71 -2.42
CA LYS A 96 16.36 5.10 -3.70
C LYS A 96 17.02 3.76 -3.48
N PHE A 97 16.73 2.82 -4.38
CA PHE A 97 17.28 1.48 -4.44
C PHE A 97 17.77 1.20 -5.87
N ASP A 98 18.55 0.15 -6.07
CA ASP A 98 18.99 -0.26 -7.41
C ASP A 98 17.81 -0.66 -8.30
N TRP A 99 16.72 -1.16 -7.71
CA TRP A 99 15.49 -1.54 -8.41
C TRP A 99 14.51 -0.38 -8.67
N GLY A 100 14.73 0.79 -8.05
CA GLY A 100 13.80 1.92 -8.19
C GLY A 100 13.81 2.88 -7.00
N TRP A 101 12.63 3.35 -6.60
CA TRP A 101 12.50 4.33 -5.52
C TRP A 101 11.14 4.26 -4.85
N VAL A 102 11.06 4.75 -3.61
CA VAL A 102 9.82 4.97 -2.88
C VAL A 102 9.82 6.37 -2.27
N LYS A 103 8.69 7.06 -2.36
CA LYS A 103 8.44 8.37 -1.75
C LYS A 103 7.21 8.28 -0.87
N LEU A 104 7.32 8.79 0.38
CA LEU A 104 6.17 8.92 1.26
C LEU A 104 5.31 10.12 0.84
N THR A 105 4.01 9.91 0.73
CA THR A 105 3.00 10.93 0.44
C THR A 105 2.08 11.12 1.64
N PRO A 106 1.37 12.27 1.76
CA PRO A 106 0.36 12.43 2.80
C PRO A 106 -0.73 11.37 2.73
N ALA A 107 -1.20 10.94 3.90
CA ALA A 107 -2.43 10.19 4.09
C ALA A 107 -3.17 10.74 5.31
N TRP A 108 -4.49 10.91 5.21
CA TRP A 108 -5.30 11.49 6.28
C TRP A 108 -5.94 10.37 7.10
N HIS A 109 -5.19 9.91 8.06
CA HIS A 109 -5.57 8.83 8.97
C HIS A 109 -4.86 9.04 10.31
N THR A 110 -5.14 8.25 11.32
CA THR A 110 -4.37 8.20 12.57
C THR A 110 -3.59 6.90 12.62
N ALA A 111 -2.46 6.86 13.34
CA ALA A 111 -1.75 5.61 13.51
C ALA A 111 -1.07 5.50 14.88
N VAL A 112 -1.16 4.31 15.43
CA VAL A 112 -0.43 3.87 16.62
C VAL A 112 -0.08 2.39 16.44
N THR A 113 1.15 2.00 16.74
CA THR A 113 1.55 0.59 16.69
C THR A 113 0.90 -0.21 17.84
N PRO A 114 0.84 -1.53 17.76
CA PRO A 114 0.40 -2.38 18.87
C PRO A 114 1.21 -2.16 20.17
N SER A 115 2.47 -1.71 20.07
CA SER A 115 3.32 -1.37 21.23
C SER A 115 3.07 0.04 21.78
N GLY A 116 2.28 0.87 21.07
CA GLY A 116 1.88 2.20 21.52
C GLY A 116 2.67 3.36 20.92
N THR A 117 3.47 3.18 19.88
CA THR A 117 4.19 4.26 19.18
C THR A 117 3.25 5.02 18.24
N PRO A 118 2.92 6.30 18.53
CA PRO A 118 2.13 7.12 17.62
C PRO A 118 3.01 7.63 16.47
N HIS A 119 2.45 7.70 15.27
CA HIS A 119 3.15 8.21 14.08
C HIS A 119 2.16 8.72 13.04
N THR A 120 2.66 9.42 12.03
CA THR A 120 1.85 9.91 10.91
C THR A 120 1.74 8.81 9.85
N PRO A 121 0.53 8.42 9.42
CA PRO A 121 0.33 7.54 8.28
C PRO A 121 0.83 8.16 6.98
N ALA A 122 1.19 7.31 6.03
CA ALA A 122 1.68 7.71 4.72
C ALA A 122 1.05 6.89 3.60
N GLY A 123 0.87 7.50 2.43
CA GLY A 123 0.80 6.78 1.18
C GLY A 123 2.21 6.52 0.62
N LEU A 124 2.33 5.63 -0.34
CA LEU A 124 3.60 5.22 -0.95
C LEU A 124 3.52 5.45 -2.46
N LEU A 125 4.35 6.34 -2.99
CA LEU A 125 4.58 6.45 -4.42
C LEU A 125 5.85 5.68 -4.76
N ILE A 126 5.72 4.66 -5.62
CA ILE A 126 6.77 3.64 -5.85
C ILE A 126 7.09 3.61 -7.33
N GLY A 127 8.37 3.78 -7.69
CA GLY A 127 8.88 3.55 -9.04
C GLY A 127 9.58 2.20 -9.13
N ILE A 128 9.05 1.26 -9.91
CA ILE A 128 9.59 -0.08 -10.13
C ILE A 128 9.28 -0.57 -11.54
N GLY A 129 10.22 -1.21 -12.22
CA GLY A 129 10.01 -1.79 -13.55
C GLY A 129 9.56 -0.76 -14.60
N GLY A 130 9.98 0.50 -14.48
CA GLY A 130 9.58 1.59 -15.37
C GLY A 130 8.15 2.09 -15.15
N LYS A 131 7.46 1.62 -14.10
CA LYS A 131 6.10 1.98 -13.71
C LYS A 131 6.07 2.81 -12.45
N THR A 132 5.03 3.61 -12.28
CA THR A 132 4.73 4.36 -11.07
C THR A 132 3.47 3.80 -10.41
N ILE A 133 3.63 3.26 -9.20
CA ILE A 133 2.55 2.69 -8.40
C ILE A 133 2.26 3.64 -7.24
N TYR A 134 1.00 3.94 -6.98
CA TYR A 134 0.58 4.72 -5.83
C TYR A 134 -0.28 3.86 -4.90
N HIS A 135 0.28 3.40 -3.78
CA HIS A 135 -0.50 2.84 -2.69
C HIS A 135 -0.94 3.98 -1.78
N LEU A 136 -2.24 4.20 -1.68
CA LEU A 136 -2.78 5.34 -0.93
C LEU A 136 -2.56 5.21 0.58
N GLY A 137 -2.35 3.98 1.07
CA GLY A 137 -2.45 3.67 2.49
C GLY A 137 -3.88 3.81 2.98
N ASP A 138 -4.05 3.87 4.29
CA ASP A 138 -5.33 4.21 4.90
C ASP A 138 -5.49 5.72 4.92
N THR A 139 -6.58 6.20 4.33
CA THR A 139 -6.81 7.63 4.19
C THR A 139 -8.29 7.97 4.03
N ALA A 140 -8.67 9.15 4.50
CA ALA A 140 -9.86 9.86 4.04
C ALA A 140 -9.61 10.50 2.67
N LEU A 141 -10.67 10.92 1.98
CA LEU A 141 -10.57 11.74 0.78
C LEU A 141 -10.00 13.14 1.10
N PHE A 142 -9.01 13.59 0.32
CA PHE A 142 -8.50 14.96 0.41
C PHE A 142 -8.03 15.49 -0.95
N SER A 143 -8.17 16.79 -1.16
CA SER A 143 -7.96 17.42 -2.47
C SER A 143 -6.53 17.33 -3.01
N ASP A 144 -5.54 17.25 -2.12
CA ASP A 144 -4.12 17.28 -2.51
C ASP A 144 -3.62 15.94 -3.09
N MET A 145 -4.46 14.89 -3.11
CA MET A 145 -4.20 13.65 -3.87
C MET A 145 -3.86 13.95 -5.32
N LYS A 146 -4.49 14.96 -5.93
CA LYS A 146 -4.18 15.42 -7.29
C LYS A 146 -2.75 15.93 -7.49
N LEU A 147 -2.04 16.29 -6.42
CA LEU A 147 -0.66 16.77 -6.49
C LEU A 147 0.37 15.63 -6.52
N VAL A 148 -0.02 14.41 -6.20
CA VAL A 148 0.89 13.25 -6.16
C VAL A 148 1.50 13.00 -7.54
N ALA A 149 0.72 13.15 -8.62
CA ALA A 149 1.18 13.01 -10.01
C ALA A 149 1.76 14.32 -10.60
N HIS A 150 1.78 15.43 -9.87
CA HIS A 150 2.01 16.78 -10.39
C HIS A 150 3.37 17.01 -11.09
N ARG A 151 4.38 16.17 -10.85
CA ARG A 151 5.72 16.35 -11.45
C ARG A 151 5.99 15.45 -12.66
N GLY A 152 4.95 15.10 -13.42
CA GLY A 152 5.07 14.31 -14.64
C GLY A 152 5.22 12.80 -14.40
N ASN A 153 4.99 12.33 -13.19
CA ASN A 153 4.84 10.92 -12.90
C ASN A 153 3.36 10.56 -13.09
N ALA A 154 2.99 10.18 -14.31
CA ALA A 154 1.69 9.54 -14.48
C ALA A 154 1.62 8.32 -13.55
N ILE A 155 0.51 8.16 -12.83
CA ILE A 155 0.28 6.98 -12.01
C ILE A 155 -0.18 5.84 -12.92
N ASP A 156 0.65 4.81 -13.10
CA ASP A 156 0.27 3.64 -13.89
C ASP A 156 -0.80 2.83 -13.14
N VAL A 157 -0.59 2.58 -11.84
CA VAL A 157 -1.53 1.83 -10.99
C VAL A 157 -1.70 2.50 -9.64
N ALA A 158 -2.94 2.66 -9.18
CA ALA A 158 -3.29 3.06 -7.81
C ALA A 158 -3.86 1.88 -7.03
N LEU A 159 -3.31 1.61 -5.84
CA LEU A 159 -3.82 0.64 -4.88
C LEU A 159 -4.64 1.44 -3.86
N MET A 160 -5.97 1.28 -3.87
CA MET A 160 -6.91 2.24 -3.28
C MET A 160 -7.83 1.60 -2.26
N CYS A 161 -7.82 2.11 -1.02
CA CYS A 161 -8.76 1.71 0.02
C CYS A 161 -10.18 2.18 -0.31
N ILE A 162 -11.18 1.28 -0.18
CA ILE A 162 -12.59 1.55 -0.52
C ILE A 162 -13.59 1.06 0.54
N GLY A 163 -13.11 0.48 1.65
CA GLY A 163 -13.95 -0.25 2.61
C GLY A 163 -14.86 0.63 3.48
N GLY A 164 -14.63 1.94 3.53
CA GLY A 164 -15.35 2.82 4.45
C GLY A 164 -15.00 2.56 5.92
N HIS A 165 -15.78 3.08 6.83
CA HIS A 165 -15.65 3.01 8.29
C HIS A 165 -14.29 3.51 8.84
N TYR A 166 -13.19 2.89 8.44
CA TYR A 166 -11.83 3.28 8.84
C TYR A 166 -11.11 4.11 7.78
N THR A 167 -11.52 4.02 6.52
CA THR A 167 -10.92 4.70 5.37
C THR A 167 -11.99 5.38 4.52
N MET A 168 -11.64 5.85 3.33
CA MET A 168 -12.62 6.29 2.33
C MET A 168 -13.65 5.19 2.09
N ASP A 169 -14.92 5.58 1.98
CA ASP A 169 -15.94 4.70 1.44
C ASP A 169 -15.86 4.63 -0.09
N ARG A 170 -16.69 3.81 -0.69
CA ARG A 170 -16.75 3.62 -2.14
C ARG A 170 -16.97 4.93 -2.91
N LEU A 171 -17.80 5.82 -2.43
CA LEU A 171 -18.15 7.08 -3.12
C LEU A 171 -17.00 8.10 -3.02
N ASP A 172 -16.40 8.25 -1.85
CA ASP A 172 -15.19 9.06 -1.66
C ASP A 172 -14.03 8.52 -2.53
N ALA A 173 -13.90 7.20 -2.66
CA ALA A 173 -12.88 6.57 -3.50
C ALA A 173 -13.09 6.85 -5.00
N VAL A 174 -14.33 6.99 -5.48
CA VAL A 174 -14.63 7.46 -6.85
C VAL A 174 -14.13 8.90 -7.05
N GLU A 175 -14.35 9.79 -6.09
CA GLU A 175 -13.81 11.16 -6.16
C GLU A 175 -12.27 11.17 -6.09
N ALA A 176 -11.66 10.31 -5.28
CA ALA A 176 -10.21 10.14 -5.25
C ALA A 176 -9.66 9.68 -6.61
N ALA A 177 -10.35 8.75 -7.29
CA ALA A 177 -9.98 8.30 -8.64
C ALA A 177 -9.92 9.45 -9.64
N LYS A 178 -10.85 10.42 -9.56
CA LYS A 178 -10.83 11.63 -10.41
C LYS A 178 -9.63 12.54 -10.13
N PHE A 179 -9.16 12.59 -8.88
CA PHE A 179 -8.01 13.41 -8.51
C PHE A 179 -6.67 12.77 -8.91
N ILE A 180 -6.60 11.43 -8.88
CA ILE A 180 -5.36 10.68 -9.08
C ILE A 180 -5.12 10.40 -10.57
N GLU A 181 -6.18 10.19 -11.35
CA GLU A 181 -6.12 9.91 -12.80
C GLU A 181 -5.17 8.73 -13.15
N ALA A 182 -5.17 7.68 -12.31
CA ALA A 182 -4.35 6.50 -12.56
C ALA A 182 -4.82 5.72 -13.80
N GLY A 183 -3.90 5.08 -14.51
CA GLY A 183 -4.24 4.22 -15.64
C GLY A 183 -5.10 3.02 -15.22
N THR A 184 -4.71 2.38 -14.12
CA THR A 184 -5.45 1.27 -13.50
C THR A 184 -5.63 1.54 -12.00
N ILE A 185 -6.78 1.16 -11.44
CA ILE A 185 -7.05 1.19 -10.00
C ILE A 185 -7.32 -0.24 -9.54
N ILE A 186 -6.63 -0.67 -8.48
CA ILE A 186 -6.86 -1.94 -7.81
C ILE A 186 -7.43 -1.61 -6.42
N PRO A 187 -8.70 -1.91 -6.14
CA PRO A 187 -9.28 -1.68 -4.85
C PRO A 187 -8.72 -2.64 -3.80
N CYS A 188 -8.55 -2.13 -2.57
CA CYS A 188 -8.08 -2.89 -1.42
C CYS A 188 -8.74 -2.41 -0.13
N HIS A 189 -8.36 -2.98 1.01
CA HIS A 189 -8.86 -2.63 2.34
C HIS A 189 -10.39 -2.70 2.44
N TYR A 190 -10.97 -3.78 1.93
CA TYR A 190 -12.42 -4.05 1.99
C TYR A 190 -12.68 -5.55 2.19
N ASP A 191 -13.86 -5.91 2.68
CA ASP A 191 -14.36 -7.29 2.89
C ASP A 191 -13.47 -8.18 3.77
N THR A 192 -12.47 -7.65 4.45
CA THR A 192 -11.65 -8.40 5.40
C THR A 192 -12.39 -8.57 6.73
N PHE A 193 -13.12 -7.55 7.15
CA PHE A 193 -13.90 -7.51 8.39
C PHE A 193 -15.29 -6.94 8.13
N PRO A 194 -16.32 -7.32 8.93
CA PRO A 194 -17.69 -6.83 8.69
C PRO A 194 -17.85 -5.31 8.58
N PRO A 195 -17.14 -4.45 9.35
CA PRO A 195 -17.30 -3.00 9.22
C PRO A 195 -16.85 -2.41 7.88
N ILE A 196 -16.03 -3.13 7.10
CA ILE A 196 -15.46 -2.67 5.82
C ILE A 196 -15.99 -3.46 4.62
N GLU A 197 -17.15 -4.09 4.75
CA GLU A 197 -17.83 -4.73 3.62
C GLU A 197 -18.29 -3.68 2.60
N THR A 198 -17.96 -3.92 1.31
CA THR A 198 -18.20 -2.95 0.24
C THR A 198 -18.47 -3.63 -1.10
N ASP A 199 -19.32 -3.00 -1.92
CA ASP A 199 -19.61 -3.44 -3.29
C ASP A 199 -18.52 -2.94 -4.25
N ALA A 200 -17.49 -3.77 -4.47
CA ALA A 200 -16.37 -3.46 -5.35
C ALA A 200 -16.78 -3.42 -6.84
N GLU A 201 -17.81 -4.15 -7.25
CA GLU A 201 -18.31 -4.10 -8.63
C GLU A 201 -19.04 -2.78 -8.91
N ALA A 202 -19.81 -2.28 -7.94
CA ALA A 202 -20.38 -0.94 -8.03
C ALA A 202 -19.28 0.14 -8.06
N PHE A 203 -18.22 0.02 -7.25
CA PHE A 203 -17.05 0.90 -7.33
C PHE A 203 -16.45 0.92 -8.73
N LYS A 204 -16.21 -0.27 -9.31
CA LYS A 204 -15.68 -0.39 -10.68
C LYS A 204 -16.57 0.30 -11.69
N SER A 205 -17.87 0.03 -11.65
CA SER A 205 -18.84 0.64 -12.56
C SER A 205 -18.82 2.16 -12.50
N ASP A 206 -18.80 2.73 -11.29
CA ASP A 206 -18.81 4.17 -11.08
C ASP A 206 -17.51 4.81 -11.57
N VAL A 207 -16.34 4.27 -11.19
CA VAL A 207 -15.03 4.79 -11.63
C VAL A 207 -14.91 4.77 -13.16
N GLU A 208 -15.22 3.62 -13.79
CA GLU A 208 -15.08 3.47 -15.25
C GLU A 208 -16.10 4.31 -16.04
N SER A 209 -17.21 4.72 -15.42
CA SER A 209 -18.18 5.63 -16.04
C SER A 209 -17.81 7.11 -15.89
N GLU A 210 -17.07 7.48 -14.84
CA GLU A 210 -16.79 8.88 -14.47
C GLU A 210 -15.34 9.31 -14.73
N THR A 211 -14.44 8.35 -15.04
CA THR A 211 -13.02 8.59 -15.30
C THR A 211 -12.51 7.81 -16.50
N SER A 212 -11.25 8.03 -16.90
CA SER A 212 -10.56 7.20 -17.91
C SER A 212 -9.85 5.99 -17.30
N SER A 213 -9.82 5.86 -15.97
CA SER A 213 -9.17 4.77 -15.27
C SER A 213 -9.89 3.44 -15.53
N LYS A 214 -9.13 2.34 -15.51
CA LYS A 214 -9.68 0.99 -15.48
C LYS A 214 -9.62 0.44 -14.07
N VAL A 215 -10.64 -0.31 -13.65
CA VAL A 215 -10.62 -0.95 -12.33
C VAL A 215 -10.41 -2.45 -12.48
N GLN A 216 -9.39 -2.95 -11.80
CA GLN A 216 -9.06 -4.37 -11.73
C GLN A 216 -9.33 -4.87 -10.31
N ILE A 217 -10.44 -5.58 -10.13
CA ILE A 217 -10.74 -6.25 -8.86
C ILE A 217 -9.95 -7.55 -8.83
N LEU A 218 -9.06 -7.71 -7.86
CA LEU A 218 -8.27 -8.92 -7.64
C LEU A 218 -8.78 -9.68 -6.42
N GLN A 219 -8.89 -11.00 -6.56
CA GLN A 219 -9.03 -11.87 -5.41
C GLN A 219 -7.66 -12.10 -4.75
N PRO A 220 -7.60 -12.36 -3.43
CA PRO A 220 -6.33 -12.71 -2.79
C PRO A 220 -5.62 -13.86 -3.50
N GLY A 221 -4.34 -13.64 -3.85
CA GLY A 221 -3.51 -14.54 -4.65
C GLY A 221 -3.45 -14.22 -6.14
N GLU A 222 -4.37 -13.43 -6.67
CA GLU A 222 -4.36 -13.04 -8.09
C GLU A 222 -3.32 -11.95 -8.38
N THR A 223 -2.89 -11.92 -9.64
CA THR A 223 -1.83 -11.02 -10.14
C THR A 223 -2.34 -10.19 -11.30
N HIS A 224 -2.04 -8.90 -11.29
CA HIS A 224 -2.19 -7.97 -12.40
C HIS A 224 -0.82 -7.72 -13.05
N SER A 225 -0.73 -7.90 -14.38
CA SER A 225 0.47 -7.58 -15.18
C SER A 225 0.31 -6.21 -15.84
N THR A 226 1.32 -5.33 -15.71
CA THR A 226 1.34 -3.96 -16.25
C THR A 226 2.24 -3.81 -17.44
#